data_70e113530a4ead62386df5212ca63696
#
_entry.id   70e113530a4ead62386df5212ca63696
#
_cell.length_a   1.000
_cell.length_b   1.000
_cell.length_c   1.000
_cell.angle_alpha   90.00
_cell.angle_beta   90.00
_cell.angle_gamma   90.00
#
_symmetry.space_group_name_H-M   'P 1'
#
loop_
_entity.id
_entity.type
_entity.pdbx_description
1 polymer ?
#
loop_
_entity_poly.entity_id
_entity_poly.type
_entity_poly.pdbx_seq_one_letter_code
_entity_poly.pdbx_strand_id
1 'polypeptide(L)'
;GPTRVGHWNPHNPYHVGVVAGGHPRRAGAQSFRFEKRPGQCGGEYGNETNFGDCDPNHRSERTELIVGKDTDDRDRSGVDRWYAWSVYHQNYRFLDRVSPIHGQFKQDRSANCGPGVVDNACLVFFMMERDRGMVASFDSFEGVRSETLIPASQISNKWHDIRVHAKWSAGADGVIQIWVDGKLKLDRRGPNLKNTTDTISFRFGIYAPQVFRAGNN
;
A
#
# COMPACT_ATOMS: atom_id res chain seq x y z
N GLY A 1 3.90 23.09 -3.75
CA GLY A 1 3.42 22.77 -5.10
C GLY A 1 2.51 21.55 -5.07
N PRO A 2 1.73 21.27 -6.12
CA PRO A 2 0.87 20.09 -6.13
C PRO A 2 1.72 18.83 -6.09
N THR A 3 1.44 17.93 -5.15
CA THR A 3 2.07 16.62 -5.05
C THR A 3 1.86 15.85 -6.35
N ARG A 4 2.94 15.50 -7.05
CA ARG A 4 2.83 14.69 -8.25
C ARG A 4 2.58 13.24 -7.88
N VAL A 5 1.61 12.64 -8.53
CA VAL A 5 1.29 11.22 -8.36
C VAL A 5 1.71 10.50 -9.62
N GLY A 6 2.65 9.58 -9.50
CA GLY A 6 3.08 8.70 -10.58
C GLY A 6 2.28 7.41 -10.59
N HIS A 7 2.13 6.80 -11.74
CA HIS A 7 1.37 5.59 -11.94
C HIS A 7 2.29 4.39 -12.24
N TRP A 8 2.04 3.27 -11.57
CA TRP A 8 2.62 1.98 -11.91
C TRP A 8 1.57 1.16 -12.67
N ASN A 9 1.88 0.81 -13.89
CA ASN A 9 1.08 0.03 -14.82
C ASN A 9 -0.13 0.77 -15.45
N PRO A 10 0.11 1.58 -16.48
CA PRO A 10 -0.93 2.37 -17.18
C PRO A 10 -1.66 1.63 -18.30
N HIS A 11 -1.38 0.33 -18.57
CA HIS A 11 -1.78 -0.28 -19.85
C HIS A 11 -3.26 -0.50 -20.05
N ASN A 12 -4.05 -0.51 -18.98
CA ASN A 12 -5.49 -0.64 -19.10
C ASN A 12 -6.20 0.55 -18.45
N PRO A 13 -7.05 1.27 -19.19
CA PRO A 13 -7.72 2.48 -18.70
C PRO A 13 -8.64 2.24 -17.50
N TYR A 14 -8.99 0.99 -17.20
CA TYR A 14 -9.78 0.64 -16.03
C TYR A 14 -8.92 0.38 -14.77
N HIS A 15 -7.60 0.21 -14.90
CA HIS A 15 -6.73 -0.07 -13.74
C HIS A 15 -6.77 1.05 -12.71
N VAL A 16 -6.67 2.29 -13.17
CA VAL A 16 -6.83 3.50 -12.35
C VAL A 16 -7.65 4.50 -13.12
N GLY A 17 -8.65 5.06 -12.50
CA GLY A 17 -9.46 6.11 -13.08
C GLY A 17 -9.96 7.09 -12.04
N VAL A 18 -10.23 8.31 -12.48
CA VAL A 18 -11.01 9.27 -11.71
C VAL A 18 -12.47 9.05 -12.07
N VAL A 19 -13.31 8.75 -11.09
CA VAL A 19 -14.73 8.46 -11.27
C VAL A 19 -15.60 9.50 -10.55
N ALA A 20 -16.79 9.71 -11.11
CA ALA A 20 -17.77 10.69 -10.63
C ALA A 20 -19.14 10.00 -10.42
N GLY A 21 -20.26 10.64 -10.75
CA GLY A 21 -21.63 10.16 -10.52
C GLY A 21 -21.82 8.65 -10.76
N GLY A 22 -22.62 8.01 -9.92
CA GLY A 22 -22.85 6.57 -9.94
C GLY A 22 -21.79 5.71 -9.21
N HIS A 23 -20.65 6.30 -8.82
CA HIS A 23 -19.61 5.63 -8.06
C HIS A 23 -19.56 6.14 -6.61
N PRO A 24 -19.07 5.32 -5.64
CA PRO A 24 -18.86 5.74 -4.27
C PRO A 24 -17.93 6.95 -4.17
N ARG A 25 -18.33 7.96 -3.38
CA ARG A 25 -17.54 9.16 -3.10
C ARG A 25 -17.59 9.47 -1.61
N ARG A 26 -16.46 9.79 -1.01
CA ARG A 26 -16.41 10.14 0.41
C ARG A 26 -16.69 11.63 0.64
N ALA A 27 -16.01 12.46 -0.17
CA ALA A 27 -16.16 13.90 -0.16
C ALA A 27 -15.87 14.44 -1.56
N GLY A 28 -16.41 15.63 -1.88
CA GLY A 28 -16.23 16.23 -3.20
C GLY A 28 -16.98 15.50 -4.33
N ALA A 29 -16.57 15.77 -5.57
CA ALA A 29 -17.28 15.32 -6.78
C ALA A 29 -16.72 14.03 -7.36
N GLN A 30 -15.54 13.57 -6.95
CA GLN A 30 -14.79 12.51 -7.60
C GLN A 30 -14.09 11.59 -6.58
N SER A 31 -13.72 10.39 -7.04
CA SER A 31 -12.87 9.44 -6.32
C SER A 31 -11.88 8.79 -7.28
N PHE A 32 -10.73 8.35 -6.77
CA PHE A 32 -9.92 7.38 -7.49
C PHE A 32 -10.58 6.01 -7.40
N ARG A 33 -10.60 5.29 -8.53
CA ARG A 33 -11.02 3.91 -8.62
C ARG A 33 -9.86 3.06 -9.10
N PHE A 34 -9.61 1.97 -8.40
CA PHE A 34 -8.62 0.97 -8.76
C PHE A 34 -9.33 -0.34 -9.08
N GLU A 35 -8.93 -0.99 -10.15
CA GLU A 35 -9.42 -2.30 -10.53
C GLU A 35 -8.28 -3.18 -11.03
N LYS A 36 -8.28 -4.42 -10.58
CA LYS A 36 -7.37 -5.45 -11.05
C LYS A 36 -8.17 -6.67 -11.46
N ARG A 37 -7.89 -7.23 -12.63
CA ARG A 37 -8.54 -8.43 -13.14
C ARG A 37 -7.54 -9.59 -13.15
N PRO A 38 -7.98 -10.84 -12.93
CA PRO A 38 -7.10 -12.00 -12.96
C PRO A 38 -6.29 -12.10 -14.26
N GLY A 39 -5.04 -12.52 -14.14
CA GLY A 39 -4.14 -12.70 -15.28
C GLY A 39 -3.49 -11.42 -15.83
N GLN A 40 -3.75 -10.29 -15.21
CA GLN A 40 -3.17 -9.02 -15.64
C GLN A 40 -2.05 -8.60 -14.71
N CYS A 41 -0.85 -9.02 -15.03
CA CYS A 41 0.34 -8.53 -14.35
C CYS A 41 0.63 -7.07 -14.70
N GLY A 42 1.35 -6.38 -13.82
CA GLY A 42 1.82 -5.02 -14.04
C GLY A 42 3.25 -5.01 -14.59
N GLY A 43 3.42 -4.78 -15.89
CA GLY A 43 4.74 -4.52 -16.46
C GLY A 43 5.15 -3.06 -16.30
N GLU A 44 6.43 -2.78 -16.08
CA GLU A 44 6.97 -1.46 -16.33
C GLU A 44 7.06 -1.22 -17.85
N TYR A 45 6.61 -0.06 -18.31
CA TYR A 45 6.85 0.45 -19.68
C TYR A 45 6.38 -0.42 -20.86
N GLY A 46 5.22 -1.03 -20.79
CA GLY A 46 4.60 -1.61 -21.99
C GLY A 46 5.20 -2.91 -22.48
N ASN A 47 6.04 -3.53 -21.72
CA ASN A 47 6.60 -4.82 -22.06
C ASN A 47 5.99 -5.90 -21.17
N GLU A 48 4.94 -6.55 -21.66
CA GLU A 48 4.23 -7.62 -20.92
C GLU A 48 5.08 -8.85 -20.64
N THR A 49 6.29 -8.92 -21.21
CA THR A 49 6.98 -10.18 -21.33
C THR A 49 8.18 -10.40 -20.43
N ASN A 50 8.80 -9.37 -19.81
CA ASN A 50 10.12 -9.67 -19.25
C ASN A 50 10.56 -9.01 -17.94
N PHE A 51 9.90 -8.03 -17.35
CA PHE A 51 10.45 -7.43 -16.13
C PHE A 51 9.37 -6.94 -15.13
N GLY A 52 9.71 -6.94 -13.85
CA GLY A 52 8.85 -6.45 -12.78
C GLY A 52 7.82 -7.49 -12.32
N ASP A 53 6.58 -7.08 -12.18
CA ASP A 53 5.52 -7.92 -11.63
C ASP A 53 5.13 -9.08 -12.55
N CYS A 54 5.41 -9.00 -13.87
CA CYS A 54 5.14 -10.04 -14.85
C CYS A 54 6.22 -11.13 -14.94
N ASP A 55 7.33 -10.97 -14.24
CA ASP A 55 8.36 -12.00 -14.17
C ASP A 55 7.76 -13.33 -13.69
N PRO A 56 7.94 -14.45 -14.43
CA PRO A 56 7.46 -15.76 -14.03
C PRO A 56 7.89 -16.20 -12.62
N ASN A 57 8.99 -15.64 -12.12
CA ASN A 57 9.50 -15.93 -10.78
C ASN A 57 8.87 -15.07 -9.69
N HIS A 58 8.36 -13.87 -10.01
CA HIS A 58 7.74 -12.96 -9.05
C HIS A 58 6.22 -13.02 -9.07
N ARG A 59 5.61 -13.11 -10.25
CA ARG A 59 4.18 -13.32 -10.47
C ARG A 59 3.29 -12.48 -9.56
N SER A 60 3.45 -11.17 -9.65
CA SER A 60 2.63 -10.22 -8.90
C SER A 60 1.70 -9.45 -9.83
N GLU A 61 0.61 -8.94 -9.30
CA GLU A 61 -0.30 -8.05 -10.01
C GLU A 61 -0.37 -6.72 -9.28
N ARG A 62 -0.26 -5.61 -10.02
CA ARG A 62 -0.20 -4.28 -9.42
C ARG A 62 -0.97 -3.24 -10.22
N THR A 63 -1.63 -2.34 -9.50
CA THR A 63 -2.09 -1.04 -9.97
C THR A 63 -2.03 -0.07 -8.80
N GLU A 64 -0.95 0.71 -8.74
CA GLU A 64 -0.67 1.63 -7.63
C GLU A 64 -0.34 3.02 -8.15
N LEU A 65 -0.68 4.01 -7.34
CA LEU A 65 -0.19 5.37 -7.46
C LEU A 65 0.91 5.60 -6.43
N ILE A 66 1.92 6.37 -6.81
CA ILE A 66 3.06 6.73 -5.95
C ILE A 66 3.03 8.23 -5.74
N VAL A 67 2.98 8.64 -4.48
CA VAL A 67 3.10 10.04 -4.09
C VAL A 67 4.56 10.46 -4.18
N GLY A 68 4.82 11.58 -4.87
CA GLY A 68 6.17 12.13 -5.01
C GLY A 68 7.06 11.34 -5.99
N LYS A 69 6.47 10.61 -6.96
CA LYS A 69 7.25 9.99 -8.03
C LYS A 69 7.98 11.09 -8.83
N ASP A 70 9.30 10.92 -8.99
CA ASP A 70 10.17 11.84 -9.73
C ASP A 70 10.24 13.29 -9.19
N THR A 71 9.94 13.48 -7.90
CA THR A 71 9.99 14.79 -7.23
C THR A 71 10.73 14.71 -5.91
N ASP A 72 11.13 15.88 -5.37
CA ASP A 72 11.68 16.01 -4.02
C ASP A 72 10.61 15.91 -2.91
N ASP A 73 9.35 15.62 -3.26
CA ASP A 73 8.22 15.51 -2.33
C ASP A 73 8.20 14.22 -1.51
N ARG A 74 9.17 13.32 -1.71
CA ARG A 74 9.33 12.11 -0.91
C ARG A 74 9.84 12.45 0.48
N ASP A 75 9.39 11.71 1.44
CA ASP A 75 9.87 11.86 2.80
C ASP A 75 11.30 11.34 2.96
N ARG A 76 11.96 11.78 4.01
CA ARG A 76 13.33 11.40 4.38
C ARG A 76 13.41 11.13 5.88
N SER A 77 14.50 10.55 6.32
CA SER A 77 14.80 10.43 7.75
C SER A 77 14.69 11.79 8.45
N GLY A 78 14.05 11.80 9.62
CA GLY A 78 13.80 13.00 10.43
C GLY A 78 12.48 13.72 10.09
N VAL A 79 11.82 13.37 9.00
CA VAL A 79 10.53 13.99 8.65
C VAL A 79 9.44 13.49 9.59
N ASP A 80 8.67 14.44 10.13
CA ASP A 80 7.46 14.23 10.92
C ASP A 80 6.26 14.68 10.09
N ARG A 81 5.37 13.75 9.72
CA ARG A 81 4.29 14.03 8.77
C ARG A 81 3.00 13.28 9.08
N TRP A 82 1.90 13.92 8.67
CA TRP A 82 0.57 13.34 8.68
C TRP A 82 0.14 12.98 7.27
N TYR A 83 -0.48 11.80 7.15
CA TYR A 83 -1.12 11.31 5.92
C TYR A 83 -2.57 10.99 6.22
N ALA A 84 -3.47 11.25 5.27
CA ALA A 84 -4.88 10.90 5.42
C ALA A 84 -5.49 10.54 4.06
N TRP A 85 -6.29 9.50 4.06
CA TRP A 85 -7.10 9.09 2.91
C TRP A 85 -8.35 8.35 3.38
N SER A 86 -9.31 8.20 2.47
CA SER A 86 -10.48 7.36 2.71
C SER A 86 -10.49 6.22 1.71
N VAL A 87 -10.92 5.05 2.14
CA VAL A 87 -11.00 3.85 1.33
C VAL A 87 -12.40 3.25 1.37
N TYR A 88 -12.85 2.75 0.21
CA TYR A 88 -14.13 2.03 0.05
C TYR A 88 -13.90 0.76 -0.75
N HIS A 89 -14.27 -0.37 -0.20
CA HIS A 89 -14.15 -1.66 -0.85
C HIS A 89 -15.53 -2.14 -1.31
N GLN A 90 -15.81 -1.95 -2.59
CA GLN A 90 -17.12 -2.33 -3.14
C GLN A 90 -17.22 -3.84 -3.30
N ASN A 91 -18.19 -4.48 -2.61
CA ASN A 91 -18.44 -5.92 -2.67
C ASN A 91 -17.16 -6.76 -2.52
N TYR A 92 -16.32 -6.36 -1.58
CA TYR A 92 -14.99 -6.95 -1.42
C TYR A 92 -15.05 -8.45 -1.12
N ARG A 93 -14.23 -9.22 -1.83
CA ARG A 93 -14.03 -10.65 -1.59
C ARG A 93 -12.55 -10.89 -1.33
N PHE A 94 -12.25 -11.51 -0.21
CA PHE A 94 -10.89 -11.93 0.09
C PHE A 94 -10.44 -13.04 -0.86
N LEU A 95 -9.21 -12.93 -1.34
CA LEU A 95 -8.60 -13.94 -2.20
C LEU A 95 -8.09 -15.12 -1.37
N ASP A 96 -8.10 -16.32 -1.98
CA ASP A 96 -7.47 -17.48 -1.38
C ASP A 96 -5.95 -17.36 -1.49
N ARG A 97 -5.25 -17.56 -0.38
CA ARG A 97 -3.78 -17.62 -0.31
C ARG A 97 -3.04 -16.36 -0.78
N VAL A 98 -3.73 -15.26 -1.00
CA VAL A 98 -3.15 -13.98 -1.37
C VAL A 98 -3.68 -12.90 -0.45
N SER A 99 -2.78 -12.10 0.10
CA SER A 99 -3.11 -10.93 0.91
C SER A 99 -2.74 -9.67 0.14
N PRO A 100 -3.65 -9.09 -0.67
CA PRO A 100 -3.36 -7.87 -1.42
C PRO A 100 -3.02 -6.71 -0.49
N ILE A 101 -2.12 -5.86 -0.95
CA ILE A 101 -1.69 -4.64 -0.26
C ILE A 101 -2.41 -3.46 -0.92
N HIS A 102 -3.14 -2.68 -0.14
CA HIS A 102 -3.91 -1.54 -0.63
C HIS A 102 -3.27 -0.18 -0.30
N GLY A 103 -2.16 -0.20 0.40
CA GLY A 103 -1.30 0.94 0.66
C GLY A 103 0.00 0.50 1.30
N GLN A 104 1.06 1.26 1.07
CA GLN A 104 2.36 0.95 1.67
C GLN A 104 3.24 2.19 1.79
N PHE A 105 4.02 2.23 2.86
CA PHE A 105 5.17 3.10 2.98
C PHE A 105 6.42 2.30 2.69
N LYS A 106 7.22 2.75 1.73
CA LYS A 106 8.40 2.01 1.26
C LYS A 106 9.62 2.91 1.19
N GLN A 107 10.78 2.41 1.65
CA GLN A 107 12.08 3.00 1.33
C GLN A 107 12.48 2.60 -0.10
N ASP A 108 12.82 3.59 -0.93
CA ASP A 108 12.81 3.40 -2.39
C ASP A 108 14.03 2.69 -2.97
N ARG A 109 15.18 2.72 -2.32
CA ARG A 109 16.41 2.09 -2.83
C ARG A 109 16.66 0.68 -2.32
N SER A 110 15.99 0.27 -1.28
CA SER A 110 16.09 -1.10 -0.77
C SER A 110 15.26 -2.04 -1.64
N ALA A 111 15.89 -3.10 -2.15
CA ALA A 111 15.35 -3.84 -3.29
C ALA A 111 14.08 -4.67 -3.02
N ASN A 112 13.86 -5.15 -1.81
CA ASN A 112 12.84 -6.18 -1.56
C ASN A 112 11.86 -5.80 -0.44
N CYS A 113 10.58 -6.08 -0.68
CA CYS A 113 9.52 -6.00 0.30
C CYS A 113 8.82 -7.33 0.42
N GLY A 114 8.67 -7.84 1.64
CA GLY A 114 7.88 -9.04 1.89
C GLY A 114 8.15 -9.64 3.27
N PRO A 115 7.23 -10.46 3.77
CA PRO A 115 7.46 -11.20 5.00
C PRO A 115 8.70 -12.10 4.87
N GLY A 116 9.60 -12.04 5.84
CA GLY A 116 10.81 -12.88 5.87
C GLY A 116 11.99 -12.40 5.02
N VAL A 117 11.91 -11.22 4.41
CA VAL A 117 13.04 -10.61 3.70
C VAL A 117 13.93 -9.87 4.71
N VAL A 118 15.22 -10.23 4.76
CA VAL A 118 16.19 -9.73 5.75
C VAL A 118 16.41 -8.21 5.65
N ASP A 119 16.29 -7.64 4.44
CA ASP A 119 16.39 -6.20 4.17
C ASP A 119 15.07 -5.65 3.65
N ASN A 120 14.01 -5.77 4.45
CA ASN A 120 12.69 -5.32 4.04
C ASN A 120 12.62 -3.80 3.90
N ALA A 121 12.46 -3.33 2.67
CA ALA A 121 12.31 -1.91 2.34
C ALA A 121 10.93 -1.35 2.70
N CYS A 122 9.98 -2.21 2.99
CA CYS A 122 8.64 -1.79 3.31
C CYS A 122 8.50 -1.56 4.81
N LEU A 123 8.14 -0.34 5.13
CA LEU A 123 8.03 0.11 6.51
C LEU A 123 6.67 -0.25 7.12
N VAL A 124 5.60 -0.02 6.36
CA VAL A 124 4.23 -0.34 6.73
C VAL A 124 3.44 -0.79 5.51
N PHE A 125 2.74 -1.90 5.62
CA PHE A 125 1.76 -2.38 4.65
C PHE A 125 0.35 -2.30 5.20
N PHE A 126 -0.59 -1.93 4.35
CA PHE A 126 -2.03 -2.07 4.60
C PHE A 126 -2.52 -3.29 3.80
N MET A 127 -2.48 -4.46 4.43
CA MET A 127 -2.75 -5.76 3.80
C MET A 127 -4.18 -6.21 4.06
N MET A 128 -4.74 -6.94 3.10
CA MET A 128 -6.07 -7.53 3.21
C MET A 128 -5.96 -9.01 3.54
N GLU A 129 -6.15 -9.37 4.78
CA GLU A 129 -6.12 -10.75 5.27
C GLU A 129 -7.54 -11.31 5.46
N ARG A 130 -7.79 -12.53 4.96
CA ARG A 130 -9.13 -13.15 4.95
C ARG A 130 -9.80 -13.13 6.32
N ASP A 131 -9.12 -13.59 7.34
CA ASP A 131 -9.73 -13.81 8.66
C ASP A 131 -9.65 -12.58 9.57
N ARG A 132 -8.81 -11.61 9.20
CA ARG A 132 -8.56 -10.41 10.00
C ARG A 132 -9.15 -9.14 9.42
N GLY A 133 -9.24 -9.04 8.08
CA GLY A 133 -9.64 -7.82 7.38
C GLY A 133 -8.44 -6.99 6.94
N MET A 134 -8.51 -5.67 7.07
CA MET A 134 -7.36 -4.81 6.80
C MET A 134 -6.44 -4.77 8.01
N VAL A 135 -5.19 -5.15 7.81
CA VAL A 135 -4.15 -5.12 8.83
C VAL A 135 -3.03 -4.15 8.46
N ALA A 136 -2.48 -3.45 9.43
CA ALA A 136 -1.18 -2.82 9.29
C ALA A 136 -0.11 -3.87 9.61
N SER A 137 0.66 -4.28 8.63
CA SER A 137 1.85 -5.10 8.84
C SER A 137 3.08 -4.20 8.77
N PHE A 138 3.96 -4.32 9.74
CA PHE A 138 5.18 -3.53 9.80
C PHE A 138 6.34 -4.39 10.26
N ASP A 139 7.49 -4.13 9.67
CA ASP A 139 8.74 -4.73 10.11
C ASP A 139 9.31 -3.95 11.29
N SER A 140 9.85 -4.66 12.24
CA SER A 140 10.56 -4.10 13.38
C SER A 140 11.88 -4.83 13.55
N PHE A 141 12.82 -4.24 14.30
CA PHE A 141 14.05 -4.93 14.66
C PHE A 141 13.81 -6.21 15.47
N GLU A 142 12.60 -6.39 16.00
CA GLU A 142 12.16 -7.58 16.74
C GLU A 142 11.37 -8.58 15.87
N GLY A 143 11.24 -8.32 14.55
CA GLY A 143 10.50 -9.14 13.60
C GLY A 143 9.26 -8.47 13.04
N VAL A 144 8.56 -9.17 12.16
CA VAL A 144 7.32 -8.67 11.52
C VAL A 144 6.18 -8.72 12.52
N ARG A 145 5.49 -7.60 12.67
CA ARG A 145 4.29 -7.46 13.52
C ARG A 145 3.12 -6.96 12.68
N SER A 146 1.91 -7.28 13.10
CA SER A 146 0.72 -6.77 12.44
C SER A 146 -0.40 -6.48 13.42
N GLU A 147 -1.17 -5.41 13.12
CA GLU A 147 -2.32 -4.96 13.90
C GLU A 147 -3.56 -4.89 13.02
N THR A 148 -4.69 -5.39 13.50
CA THR A 148 -5.97 -5.31 12.78
C THR A 148 -6.54 -3.90 12.86
N LEU A 149 -6.63 -3.25 11.71
CA LEU A 149 -7.18 -1.90 11.57
C LEU A 149 -8.69 -1.92 11.38
N ILE A 150 -9.18 -2.73 10.44
CA ILE A 150 -10.58 -2.85 10.07
C ILE A 150 -10.91 -4.35 10.03
N PRO A 151 -11.80 -4.85 10.90
CA PRO A 151 -12.20 -6.26 10.90
C PRO A 151 -12.80 -6.70 9.56
N ALA A 152 -12.61 -7.96 9.16
CA ALA A 152 -13.08 -8.51 7.89
C ALA A 152 -14.58 -8.28 7.66
N SER A 153 -15.39 -8.37 8.71
CA SER A 153 -16.84 -8.14 8.66
C SER A 153 -17.24 -6.68 8.39
N GLN A 154 -16.31 -5.74 8.46
CA GLN A 154 -16.56 -4.30 8.28
C GLN A 154 -15.96 -3.73 6.99
N ILE A 155 -15.27 -4.54 6.18
CA ILE A 155 -14.53 -4.09 4.99
C ILE A 155 -15.48 -3.64 3.87
N SER A 156 -16.49 -4.46 3.55
CA SER A 156 -17.28 -4.26 2.34
C SER A 156 -18.31 -3.14 2.46
N ASN A 157 -18.43 -2.37 1.38
CA ASN A 157 -19.52 -1.42 1.12
C ASN A 157 -19.64 -0.30 2.18
N LYS A 158 -18.51 0.06 2.77
CA LYS A 158 -18.41 1.12 3.76
C LYS A 158 -17.15 1.96 3.53
N TRP A 159 -17.25 3.26 3.73
CA TRP A 159 -16.11 4.15 3.80
C TRP A 159 -15.40 4.01 5.14
N HIS A 160 -14.08 3.98 5.08
CA HIS A 160 -13.20 4.08 6.23
C HIS A 160 -12.20 5.21 6.03
N ASP A 161 -12.07 6.06 7.01
CA ASP A 161 -11.11 7.16 7.03
C ASP A 161 -9.86 6.70 7.76
N ILE A 162 -8.73 6.68 7.07
CA ILE A 162 -7.43 6.29 7.61
C ILE A 162 -6.59 7.54 7.77
N ARG A 163 -5.96 7.67 8.93
CA ARG A 163 -5.00 8.73 9.23
C ARG A 163 -3.76 8.13 9.85
N VAL A 164 -2.60 8.52 9.33
CA VAL A 164 -1.29 8.07 9.81
C VAL A 164 -0.47 9.28 10.23
N HIS A 165 0.09 9.23 11.42
CA HIS A 165 1.16 10.10 11.86
C HIS A 165 2.45 9.28 11.86
N ALA A 166 3.46 9.75 11.15
CA ALA A 166 4.77 9.11 11.12
C ALA A 166 5.90 10.12 11.31
N LYS A 167 6.72 9.87 12.30
CA LYS A 167 8.05 10.47 12.40
C LYS A 167 9.06 9.39 11.96
N TRP A 168 9.62 9.59 10.77
CA TRP A 168 10.52 8.63 10.17
C TRP A 168 11.91 8.74 10.80
N SER A 169 12.33 7.71 11.51
CA SER A 169 13.62 7.70 12.23
C SER A 169 14.22 6.31 12.34
N ALA A 170 15.54 6.21 12.20
CA ALA A 170 16.31 5.03 12.57
C ALA A 170 16.64 4.97 14.08
N GLY A 171 16.32 6.01 14.82
CA GLY A 171 16.55 6.12 16.27
C GLY A 171 15.29 5.85 17.10
N ALA A 172 15.44 5.97 18.41
CA ALA A 172 14.38 5.71 19.39
C ALA A 172 13.21 6.71 19.33
N ASP A 173 13.38 7.83 18.65
CA ASP A 173 12.38 8.89 18.49
C ASP A 173 11.41 8.69 17.33
N GLY A 174 11.51 7.58 16.61
CA GLY A 174 10.57 7.20 15.57
C GLY A 174 9.14 6.98 16.12
N VAL A 175 8.15 7.33 15.31
CA VAL A 175 6.72 7.18 15.65
C VAL A 175 5.97 6.66 14.44
N ILE A 176 5.06 5.71 14.66
CA ILE A 176 3.98 5.36 13.73
C ILE A 176 2.69 5.23 14.52
N GLN A 177 1.73 6.08 14.22
CA GLN A 177 0.40 6.02 14.80
C GLN A 177 -0.63 5.94 13.68
N ILE A 178 -1.61 5.05 13.82
CA ILE A 178 -2.66 4.85 12.81
C ILE A 178 -4.03 4.93 13.47
N TRP A 179 -4.88 5.80 12.93
CA TRP A 179 -6.29 5.91 13.28
C TRP A 179 -7.16 5.40 12.15
N VAL A 180 -8.25 4.76 12.51
CA VAL A 180 -9.33 4.40 11.59
C VAL A 180 -10.63 4.92 12.14
N ASP A 181 -11.38 5.66 11.34
CA ASP A 181 -12.66 6.28 11.72
C ASP A 181 -12.55 7.07 13.05
N GLY A 182 -11.45 7.80 13.21
CA GLY A 182 -11.14 8.59 14.38
C GLY A 182 -10.63 7.84 15.60
N LYS A 183 -10.57 6.50 15.57
CA LYS A 183 -10.08 5.67 16.69
C LYS A 183 -8.63 5.27 16.47
N LEU A 184 -7.79 5.50 17.46
CA LEU A 184 -6.39 5.04 17.46
C LEU A 184 -6.36 3.50 17.46
N LYS A 185 -5.70 2.93 16.46
CA LYS A 185 -5.56 1.48 16.26
C LYS A 185 -4.15 0.99 16.50
N LEU A 186 -3.15 1.80 16.15
CA LEU A 186 -1.75 1.51 16.36
C LEU A 186 -1.07 2.74 16.95
N ASP A 187 -0.29 2.54 18.01
CA ASP A 187 0.69 3.51 18.52
C ASP A 187 2.02 2.78 18.72
N ARG A 188 2.99 3.08 17.86
CA ARG A 188 4.32 2.50 17.94
C ARG A 188 5.35 3.59 18.05
N ARG A 189 6.31 3.37 18.97
CA ARG A 189 7.46 4.21 19.20
C ARG A 189 8.75 3.42 18.97
N GLY A 190 9.80 4.10 18.53
CA GLY A 190 11.11 3.52 18.27
C GLY A 190 11.46 3.49 16.80
N PRO A 191 12.59 2.87 16.45
CA PRO A 191 13.09 2.85 15.08
C PRO A 191 12.07 2.30 14.09
N ASN A 192 11.89 3.00 12.97
CA ASN A 192 10.96 2.65 11.90
C ASN A 192 11.55 2.84 10.50
N LEU A 193 12.85 3.11 10.41
CA LEU A 193 13.63 3.13 9.17
C LEU A 193 14.74 2.11 9.22
N LYS A 194 15.07 1.53 8.06
CA LYS A 194 16.21 0.62 7.90
C LYS A 194 17.52 1.38 7.66
N ASN A 195 17.45 2.51 6.97
CA ASN A 195 18.58 3.41 6.76
C ASN A 195 18.09 4.86 6.69
N THR A 196 19.04 5.82 6.76
CA THR A 196 18.74 7.25 6.78
C THR A 196 18.95 7.93 5.42
N THR A 197 19.42 7.22 4.42
CA THR A 197 19.79 7.78 3.10
C THR A 197 18.70 7.67 2.06
N ASP A 198 17.83 6.66 2.17
CA ASP A 198 16.76 6.44 1.22
C ASP A 198 15.58 7.38 1.46
N THR A 199 14.86 7.64 0.38
CA THR A 199 13.58 8.33 0.43
C THR A 199 12.45 7.36 0.76
N ILE A 200 11.39 7.88 1.38
CA ILE A 200 10.19 7.12 1.71
C ILE A 200 9.07 7.54 0.77
N SER A 201 8.51 6.61 0.01
CA SER A 201 7.32 6.82 -0.81
C SER A 201 6.07 6.25 -0.15
N PHE A 202 4.97 6.98 -0.22
CA PHE A 202 3.65 6.43 0.03
C PHE A 202 3.04 5.96 -1.28
N ARG A 203 2.56 4.72 -1.30
CA ARG A 203 1.89 4.09 -2.44
C ARG A 203 0.51 3.62 -2.02
N PHE A 204 -0.45 3.75 -2.91
CA PHE A 204 -1.81 3.28 -2.66
C PHE A 204 -2.46 2.78 -3.95
N GLY A 205 -3.35 1.82 -3.81
CA GLY A 205 -3.99 1.11 -4.92
C GLY A 205 -4.16 -0.36 -4.61
N ILE A 206 -3.78 -1.23 -5.54
CA ILE A 206 -3.82 -2.68 -5.37
C ILE A 206 -2.48 -3.26 -5.78
N TYR A 207 -1.82 -3.96 -4.87
CA TYR A 207 -0.66 -4.79 -5.14
C TYR A 207 -0.93 -6.19 -4.59
N ALA A 208 -1.05 -7.16 -5.46
CA ALA A 208 -1.27 -8.56 -5.11
C ALA A 208 0.01 -9.37 -5.38
N PRO A 209 0.83 -9.63 -4.35
CA PRO A 209 2.06 -10.41 -4.51
C PRO A 209 1.74 -11.88 -4.73
N GLN A 210 2.49 -12.52 -5.63
CA GLN A 210 2.48 -13.98 -5.85
C GLN A 210 1.10 -14.58 -6.20
N VAL A 211 0.24 -13.85 -6.90
CA VAL A 211 -1.12 -14.30 -7.30
C VAL A 211 -1.09 -15.66 -8.00
N PHE A 212 -0.11 -15.89 -8.87
CA PHE A 212 0.01 -17.13 -9.64
C PHE A 212 0.54 -18.33 -8.84
N ARG A 213 1.21 -18.12 -7.70
CA ARG A 213 1.59 -19.22 -6.81
C ARG A 213 0.42 -19.83 -6.06
N ALA A 214 -0.69 -19.12 -5.99
CA ALA A 214 -1.88 -19.53 -5.27
C ALA A 214 -2.78 -20.50 -6.06
N GLY A 215 -2.38 -20.91 -7.28
CA GLY A 215 -3.11 -21.92 -8.05
C GLY A 215 -4.47 -21.47 -8.57
N ASN A 216 -4.65 -20.17 -8.76
CA ASN A 216 -5.82 -19.66 -9.47
C ASN A 216 -5.59 -19.86 -10.98
N ASN A 217 -5.90 -21.06 -11.47
CA ASN A 217 -6.15 -21.34 -12.87
C ASN A 217 -7.57 -20.86 -13.23
#